data_71014b0c1f68467d094dbe55487fa4ce
#
_entry.id   71014b0c1f68467d094dbe55487fa4ce
#
_cell.length_a   1.000
_cell.length_b   1.000
_cell.length_c   1.000
_cell.angle_alpha   90.00
_cell.angle_beta   90.00
_cell.angle_gamma   90.00
#
_symmetry.space_group_name_H-M   'P 1'
#
loop_
_entity.id
_entity.type
_entity.pdbx_description
1 polymer ?
#
loop_
_entity_poly.entity_id
_entity_poly.type
_entity_poly.pdbx_seq_one_letter_code
_entity_poly.pdbx_strand_id
1 'polypeptide(L)'
;FIRAAFVRAHSLCEATEESRVSQFFHILTAVEQQRGCCQLENGKYEITLYTSCCNATRGIYYYTTYDNRQITAVDMHKAPLDGNALVRYPLIQKQQIFKQN
;
A
#
# COMPACT_ATOMS: atom_id res chain seq x y z
N PHE A 1 2.55 -7.44 14.82
CA PHE A 1 2.21 -6.21 15.56
C PHE A 1 3.44 -5.56 16.20
N ILE A 2 4.19 -6.27 17.05
CA ILE A 2 5.33 -5.71 17.80
C ILE A 2 6.39 -5.08 16.89
N ARG A 3 6.77 -5.77 15.81
CA ARG A 3 7.75 -5.25 14.85
C ARG A 3 7.27 -3.95 14.18
N ALA A 4 6.03 -3.92 13.72
CA ALA A 4 5.46 -2.72 13.10
C ALA A 4 5.37 -1.56 14.10
N ALA A 5 4.97 -1.81 15.33
CA ALA A 5 4.92 -0.82 16.40
C ALA A 5 6.31 -0.26 16.73
N PHE A 6 7.33 -1.13 16.83
CA PHE A 6 8.73 -0.73 17.07
C PHE A 6 9.25 0.15 15.93
N VAL A 7 9.10 -0.29 14.67
CA VAL A 7 9.57 0.47 13.50
C VAL A 7 8.86 1.82 13.43
N ARG A 8 7.53 1.85 13.66
CA ARG A 8 6.76 3.09 13.70
C ARG A 8 7.29 4.05 14.76
N ALA A 9 7.56 3.57 15.98
CA ALA A 9 8.02 4.39 17.10
C ALA A 9 9.42 5.01 16.86
N HIS A 10 10.24 4.38 16.01
CA HIS A 10 11.60 4.82 15.69
C HIS A 10 11.72 5.46 14.31
N SER A 11 10.61 5.60 13.58
CA SER A 11 10.59 6.17 12.23
C SER A 11 10.38 7.67 12.27
N LEU A 12 11.03 8.36 11.33
CA LEU A 12 10.91 9.80 11.14
C LEU A 12 10.49 10.08 9.69
N CYS A 13 9.74 11.16 9.48
CA CYS A 13 9.40 11.65 8.14
C CYS A 13 9.26 13.17 8.16
N GLU A 14 9.33 13.76 6.99
CA GLU A 14 9.04 15.19 6.82
C GLU A 14 7.54 15.47 6.95
N ALA A 15 7.18 16.76 7.08
CA ALA A 15 5.79 17.17 7.27
C ALA A 15 4.94 17.13 5.98
N THR A 16 5.50 16.73 4.84
CA THR A 16 4.76 16.60 3.57
C THR A 16 3.93 15.32 3.53
N GLU A 17 2.86 15.33 2.74
CA GLU A 17 2.03 14.13 2.55
C GLU A 17 2.80 13.01 1.88
N GLU A 18 3.58 13.32 0.84
CA GLU A 18 4.41 12.35 0.13
C GLU A 18 5.38 11.64 1.07
N SER A 19 6.06 12.39 1.94
CA SER A 19 6.99 11.82 2.92
C SER A 19 6.27 10.92 3.93
N ARG A 20 5.11 11.35 4.43
CA ARG A 20 4.30 10.57 5.38
C ARG A 20 3.76 9.28 4.76
N VAL A 21 3.25 9.35 3.54
CA VAL A 21 2.76 8.19 2.80
C VAL A 21 3.91 7.22 2.51
N SER A 22 5.03 7.72 2.00
CA SER A 22 6.24 6.92 1.76
C SER A 22 6.70 6.22 3.05
N GLN A 23 6.79 6.96 4.17
CA GLN A 23 7.22 6.40 5.44
C GLN A 23 6.25 5.32 5.96
N PHE A 24 4.95 5.48 5.74
CA PHE A 24 3.97 4.46 6.10
C PHE A 24 4.26 3.14 5.39
N PHE A 25 4.53 3.17 4.10
CA PHE A 25 4.86 1.96 3.33
C PHE A 25 6.20 1.36 3.78
N HIS A 26 7.20 2.17 4.14
CA HIS A 26 8.44 1.67 4.74
C HIS A 26 8.19 0.92 6.05
N ILE A 27 7.36 1.45 6.93
CA ILE A 27 7.01 0.80 8.19
C ILE A 27 6.38 -0.57 7.94
N LEU A 28 5.41 -0.67 7.04
CA LEU A 28 4.71 -1.93 6.76
C LEU A 28 5.57 -2.93 5.96
N THR A 29 6.56 -2.46 5.21
CA THR A 29 7.53 -3.36 4.57
C THR A 29 8.28 -4.21 5.60
N ALA A 30 8.46 -3.73 6.83
CA ALA A 30 9.10 -4.50 7.91
C ALA A 30 8.33 -5.77 8.32
N VAL A 31 7.04 -5.87 7.97
CA VAL A 31 6.16 -7.02 8.26
C VAL A 31 5.61 -7.67 6.99
N GLU A 32 6.15 -7.34 5.84
CA GLU A 32 5.76 -7.91 4.56
C GLU A 32 6.20 -9.38 4.47
N GLN A 33 5.32 -10.25 3.99
CA GLN A 33 5.60 -11.66 3.75
C GLN A 33 6.02 -11.87 2.30
N GLN A 34 7.27 -12.26 2.08
CA GLN A 34 7.82 -12.53 0.76
C GLN A 34 7.50 -13.97 0.30
N ARG A 35 7.32 -14.12 -1.01
CA ARG A 35 7.12 -15.43 -1.63
C ARG A 35 8.32 -16.33 -1.36
N GLY A 36 8.06 -17.53 -0.85
CA GLY A 36 9.07 -18.52 -0.52
C GLY A 36 9.47 -18.57 0.96
N CYS A 37 9.17 -17.53 1.75
CA CYS A 37 9.52 -17.51 3.18
C CYS A 37 8.55 -18.32 4.05
N CYS A 38 7.32 -18.55 3.60
CA CYS A 38 6.33 -19.38 4.29
C CYS A 38 5.58 -20.25 3.28
N GLN A 39 5.85 -21.56 3.33
CA GLN A 39 5.15 -22.54 2.50
C GLN A 39 3.97 -23.12 3.26
N LEU A 40 2.81 -23.17 2.60
CA LEU A 40 1.59 -23.80 3.11
C LEU A 40 1.57 -25.31 2.79
N GLU A 41 0.72 -26.06 3.49
CA GLU A 41 0.58 -27.50 3.32
C GLU A 41 0.24 -27.93 1.89
N ASN A 42 -0.47 -27.07 1.13
CA ASN A 42 -0.85 -27.32 -0.26
C ASN A 42 0.27 -27.01 -1.28
N GLY A 43 1.50 -26.73 -0.81
CA GLY A 43 2.64 -26.36 -1.65
C GLY A 43 2.64 -24.91 -2.15
N LYS A 44 1.62 -24.13 -1.82
CA LYS A 44 1.58 -22.67 -2.12
C LYS A 44 2.38 -21.90 -1.08
N TYR A 45 2.69 -20.65 -1.41
CA TYR A 45 3.41 -19.73 -0.53
C TYR A 45 2.49 -18.63 -0.04
N GLU A 46 2.61 -18.29 1.24
CA GLU A 46 1.96 -17.13 1.81
C GLU A 46 2.71 -15.86 1.38
N ILE A 47 1.97 -14.85 0.95
CA ILE A 47 2.52 -13.54 0.55
C ILE A 47 1.61 -12.41 1.03
N THR A 48 2.17 -11.23 1.22
CA THR A 48 1.40 -10.01 1.39
C THR A 48 0.78 -9.62 0.04
N LEU A 49 -0.53 -9.73 -0.08
CA LEU A 49 -1.23 -9.46 -1.34
C LEU A 49 -1.20 -7.98 -1.70
N TYR A 50 -1.45 -7.11 -0.73
CA TYR A 50 -1.41 -5.66 -0.89
C TYR A 50 -1.13 -4.99 0.45
N THR A 51 -0.69 -3.74 0.38
CA THR A 51 -0.53 -2.84 1.52
C THR A 51 -1.28 -1.55 1.22
N SER A 52 -2.01 -1.02 2.18
CA SER A 52 -2.79 0.20 1.97
C SER A 52 -2.80 1.13 3.16
N CYS A 53 -3.02 2.41 2.90
CA CYS A 53 -3.30 3.43 3.91
C CYS A 53 -4.30 4.45 3.40
N CYS A 54 -4.95 5.14 4.34
CA CYS A 54 -5.86 6.22 4.03
C CYS A 54 -5.39 7.53 4.65
N ASN A 55 -5.35 8.59 3.86
CA ASN A 55 -5.38 9.94 4.39
C ASN A 55 -6.86 10.32 4.63
N ALA A 56 -7.34 10.10 5.84
CA ALA A 56 -8.75 10.32 6.18
C ALA A 56 -9.15 11.80 6.10
N THR A 57 -8.23 12.72 6.35
CA THR A 57 -8.48 14.17 6.26
C THR A 57 -8.74 14.62 4.82
N ARG A 58 -8.01 14.05 3.85
CA ARG A 58 -8.11 14.40 2.43
C ARG A 58 -8.95 13.42 1.61
N GLY A 59 -9.40 12.32 2.21
CA GLY A 59 -10.18 11.30 1.51
C GLY A 59 -9.41 10.59 0.40
N ILE A 60 -8.12 10.33 0.60
CA ILE A 60 -7.27 9.65 -0.38
C ILE A 60 -6.86 8.28 0.14
N TYR A 61 -7.12 7.25 -0.65
CA TYR A 61 -6.70 5.88 -0.40
C TYR A 61 -5.46 5.57 -1.22
N TYR A 62 -4.41 5.08 -0.57
CA TYR A 62 -3.15 4.69 -1.20
C TYR A 62 -2.95 3.19 -1.07
N TYR A 63 -2.40 2.56 -2.09
CA TYR A 63 -2.06 1.13 -2.02
C TYR A 63 -0.87 0.76 -2.90
N THR A 64 -0.22 -0.33 -2.53
CA THR A 64 0.71 -1.12 -3.35
C THR A 64 0.22 -2.55 -3.39
N THR A 65 0.58 -3.31 -4.42
CA THR A 65 0.36 -4.76 -4.46
C THR A 65 1.69 -5.49 -4.42
N TYR A 66 1.67 -6.79 -4.16
CA TYR A 66 2.90 -7.58 -4.18
C TYR A 66 3.65 -7.47 -5.51
N ASP A 67 2.90 -7.54 -6.61
CA ASP A 67 3.47 -7.50 -7.96
C ASP A 67 3.68 -6.07 -8.49
N ASN A 68 3.20 -5.04 -7.81
CA ASN A 68 3.41 -3.64 -8.19
C ASN A 68 3.76 -2.79 -6.96
N ARG A 69 5.00 -2.38 -6.87
CA ARG A 69 5.51 -1.59 -5.74
C ARG A 69 5.28 -0.08 -5.89
N GLN A 70 4.82 0.37 -7.04
CA GLN A 70 4.44 1.77 -7.20
C GLN A 70 3.21 2.09 -6.35
N ILE A 71 3.27 3.16 -5.57
CA ILE A 71 2.13 3.63 -4.79
C ILE A 71 1.07 4.18 -5.75
N THR A 72 -0.13 3.62 -5.67
CA THR A 72 -1.30 4.07 -6.41
C THR A 72 -2.25 4.79 -5.46
N ALA A 73 -2.83 5.90 -5.90
CA ALA A 73 -3.75 6.71 -5.13
C ALA A 73 -5.15 6.74 -5.76
N VAL A 74 -6.19 6.65 -4.93
CA VAL A 74 -7.57 6.86 -5.32
C VAL A 74 -8.13 8.00 -4.46
N ASP A 75 -8.48 9.11 -5.09
CA ASP A 75 -9.09 10.27 -4.45
C ASP A 75 -10.62 10.12 -4.51
N MET A 76 -11.25 9.96 -3.34
CA MET A 76 -12.70 9.78 -3.28
C MET A 76 -13.47 11.01 -3.77
N HIS A 77 -12.90 12.21 -3.67
CA HIS A 77 -13.56 13.45 -4.14
C HIS A 77 -13.62 13.58 -5.66
N LYS A 78 -12.86 12.73 -6.39
CA LYS A 78 -12.95 12.62 -7.85
C LYS A 78 -13.99 11.60 -8.32
N ALA A 79 -14.63 10.91 -7.38
CA ALA A 79 -15.73 10.00 -7.67
C ALA A 79 -17.09 10.71 -7.50
N PRO A 80 -18.16 10.27 -8.19
CA PRO A 80 -19.51 10.81 -8.01
C PRO A 80 -20.12 10.36 -6.67
N LEU A 81 -19.79 11.07 -5.58
CA LEU A 81 -20.16 10.70 -4.21
C LEU A 81 -21.69 10.69 -3.99
N ASP A 82 -22.44 11.50 -4.74
CA ASP A 82 -23.91 11.59 -4.67
C ASP A 82 -24.62 10.59 -5.62
N GLY A 83 -23.84 9.76 -6.33
CA GLY A 83 -24.37 8.77 -7.26
C GLY A 83 -24.94 7.55 -6.57
N ASN A 84 -25.91 6.89 -7.20
CA ASN A 84 -26.52 5.65 -6.72
C ASN A 84 -25.76 4.38 -7.18
N ALA A 85 -24.76 4.53 -8.05
CA ALA A 85 -23.99 3.43 -8.59
C ALA A 85 -22.68 3.22 -7.81
N LEU A 86 -22.31 1.95 -7.62
CA LEU A 86 -21.03 1.59 -7.04
C LEU A 86 -19.90 1.91 -8.02
N VAL A 87 -18.96 2.76 -7.61
CA VAL A 87 -17.74 3.04 -8.38
C VAL A 87 -16.67 2.02 -7.98
N ARG A 88 -16.07 1.36 -8.96
CA ARG A 88 -15.04 0.33 -8.76
C ARG A 88 -13.75 0.72 -9.47
N TYR A 89 -12.64 0.59 -8.77
CA TYR A 89 -11.29 0.76 -9.30
C TYR A 89 -10.57 -0.58 -9.24
N PRO A 90 -10.27 -1.25 -10.39
CA PRO A 90 -9.50 -2.49 -10.39
C PRO A 90 -8.10 -2.26 -9.81
N LEU A 91 -7.60 -3.20 -9.04
CA LEU A 91 -6.23 -3.15 -8.52
C LEU A 91 -5.22 -3.15 -9.68
N ILE A 92 -4.26 -2.22 -9.63
CA ILE A 92 -3.15 -2.17 -10.57
C ILE A 92 -2.07 -3.14 -10.08
N GLN A 93 -2.05 -4.34 -10.64
CA GLN A 93 -1.13 -5.41 -10.23
C GLN A 93 0.13 -5.49 -11.10
N LYS A 94 0.07 -4.98 -12.33
CA LYS A 94 1.23 -5.01 -13.22
C LYS A 94 2.30 -4.03 -12.74
N GLN A 95 3.53 -4.54 -12.51
CA GLN A 95 4.65 -3.73 -12.06
C GLN A 95 4.88 -2.54 -12.97
N GLN A 96 4.87 -1.36 -12.37
CA GLN A 96 5.21 -0.11 -13.03
C GLN A 96 6.68 0.21 -12.76
N ILE A 97 7.47 0.25 -13.81
CA ILE A 97 8.90 0.58 -13.74
C ILE A 97 9.12 1.86 -14.55
N PHE A 98 9.54 2.92 -13.88
CA PHE A 98 9.96 4.13 -14.56
C PHE A 98 11.38 3.94 -15.12
N LYS A 99 11.52 4.09 -16.45
CA LYS A 99 12.83 4.05 -17.12
C LYS A 99 13.37 5.47 -17.24
N GLN A 100 14.53 5.71 -16.66
CA GLN A 100 15.16 7.02 -16.67
C GLN A 100 15.87 7.33 -17.99
N ASN A 101 16.13 6.33 -18.79
CA ASN A 101 16.82 6.44 -20.09
C ASN A 101 16.04 5.79 -21.23
#